data_e07d0665ee0abeb43fedfa9c80d84265
#
_entry.id   e07d0665ee0abeb43fedfa9c80d84265
#
_cell.length_a   1.000
_cell.length_b   1.000
_cell.length_c   1.000
_cell.angle_alpha   90.00
_cell.angle_beta   90.00
_cell.angle_gamma   90.00
#
_symmetry.space_group_name_H-M   'P 1'
#
loop_
_entity.id
_entity.type
_entity.pdbx_description
1 polymer ?
#
loop_
_entity_poly.entity_id
_entity_poly.type
_entity_poly.pdbx_seq_one_letter_code
_entity_poly.pdbx_strand_id
1 'polypeptide(L)'
;SFPTRRSSDLPLCEFNIKSAVKNNILGTKNMIDLSNKYNVKRFVLISTDKAVRPTSIMGTTKRICELYALNQNSKTEFVAVRFGNVLGSSGSVIPKFKEQIKNGENLTVTHPDIVRYFMLVSEACQLVLQAASIAKGGELFVLDMGKQVKIADLAKKMLELANRTDLKVVFTGLRPGEKLYEELLIDENDKQTKF
;
A
#
# COMPACT_ATOMS: atom_id res chain seq x y z
N SER A 1 10.86 15.65 12.97
CA SER A 1 10.56 15.67 11.54
C SER A 1 9.88 14.37 11.13
N PHE A 2 8.83 14.46 10.35
CA PHE A 2 8.13 13.29 9.83
C PHE A 2 9.06 12.58 8.81
N PRO A 3 9.51 11.34 9.05
CA PRO A 3 10.43 10.68 8.16
C PRO A 3 9.74 10.42 6.81
N THR A 4 10.29 10.95 5.73
CA THR A 4 9.76 10.78 4.36
C THR A 4 9.53 9.33 3.96
N ARG A 5 10.30 8.40 4.54
CA ARG A 5 10.16 6.94 4.32
C ARG A 5 8.91 6.31 4.93
N ARG A 6 8.14 7.04 5.75
CA ARG A 6 6.93 6.53 6.43
C ARG A 6 5.65 7.28 6.04
N SER A 7 5.65 7.93 4.89
CA SER A 7 4.45 8.62 4.36
C SER A 7 3.29 7.69 4.00
N SER A 8 3.51 6.38 4.05
CA SER A 8 2.50 5.33 3.88
C SER A 8 2.19 4.56 5.17
N ASP A 9 2.74 4.96 6.32
CA ASP A 9 2.41 4.38 7.62
C ASP A 9 1.08 4.96 8.10
N LEU A 10 0.06 4.09 8.25
CA LEU A 10 -1.30 4.48 8.63
C LEU A 10 -1.33 5.26 9.94
N PRO A 11 -0.88 4.71 11.09
CA PRO A 11 -0.91 5.43 12.36
C PRO A 11 -0.18 6.77 12.32
N LEU A 12 1.01 6.81 11.71
CA LEU A 12 1.77 8.06 11.62
C LEU A 12 1.03 9.12 10.80
N CYS A 13 0.33 8.75 9.72
CA CYS A 13 -0.45 9.67 8.93
C CYS A 13 -1.66 10.20 9.70
N GLU A 14 -2.36 9.37 10.46
CA GLU A 14 -3.50 9.78 11.28
C GLU A 14 -3.10 10.83 12.35
N PHE A 15 -1.96 10.64 13.00
CA PHE A 15 -1.46 11.58 14.02
C PHE A 15 -0.72 12.80 13.45
N ASN A 16 -0.33 12.79 12.16
CA ASN A 16 0.47 13.85 11.52
C ASN A 16 -0.11 14.28 10.18
N ILE A 17 -1.38 14.70 10.16
CA ILE A 17 -2.15 15.02 8.95
C ILE A 17 -1.43 16.04 8.05
N LYS A 18 -0.94 17.15 8.62
CA LYS A 18 -0.19 18.17 7.85
C LYS A 18 1.01 17.58 7.11
N SER A 19 1.76 16.71 7.79
CA SER A 19 2.94 16.07 7.20
C SER A 19 2.55 15.06 6.12
N ALA A 20 1.46 14.30 6.33
CA ALA A 20 0.92 13.38 5.34
C ALA A 20 0.49 14.12 4.06
N VAL A 21 -0.28 15.21 4.21
CA VAL A 21 -0.70 16.07 3.08
C VAL A 21 0.51 16.66 2.36
N LYS A 22 1.46 17.26 3.09
CA LYS A 22 2.65 17.86 2.50
C LYS A 22 3.50 16.85 1.74
N ASN A 23 3.76 15.70 2.32
CA ASN A 23 4.61 14.68 1.70
C ASN A 23 3.92 13.96 0.55
N ASN A 24 2.67 13.54 0.74
CA ASN A 24 1.96 12.75 -0.29
C ASN A 24 1.41 13.66 -1.39
N ILE A 25 0.60 14.66 -1.06
CA ILE A 25 -0.09 15.49 -2.07
C ILE A 25 0.86 16.50 -2.69
N LEU A 26 1.47 17.40 -1.88
CA LEU A 26 2.34 18.42 -2.43
C LEU A 26 3.62 17.83 -3.02
N GLY A 27 4.17 16.75 -2.42
CA GLY A 27 5.30 16.03 -2.99
C GLY A 27 4.98 15.44 -4.36
N THR A 28 3.83 14.78 -4.51
CA THR A 28 3.38 14.23 -5.81
C THR A 28 3.13 15.36 -6.82
N LYS A 29 2.45 16.43 -6.40
CA LYS A 29 2.25 17.61 -7.26
C LYS A 29 3.57 18.15 -7.79
N ASN A 30 4.57 18.36 -6.93
CA ASN A 30 5.87 18.86 -7.35
C ASN A 30 6.55 17.94 -8.38
N MET A 31 6.47 16.62 -8.19
CA MET A 31 7.02 15.65 -9.14
C MET A 31 6.29 15.68 -10.49
N ILE A 32 4.97 15.85 -10.48
CA ILE A 32 4.14 15.99 -11.69
C ILE A 32 4.49 17.30 -12.42
N ASP A 33 4.58 18.43 -11.71
CA ASP A 33 4.95 19.72 -12.29
C ASP A 33 6.35 19.67 -12.94
N LEU A 34 7.31 19.03 -12.26
CA LEU A 34 8.65 18.83 -12.82
C LEU A 34 8.63 17.88 -14.03
N SER A 35 7.85 16.83 -14.01
CA SER A 35 7.71 15.91 -15.15
C SER A 35 7.14 16.61 -16.37
N ASN A 36 6.17 17.49 -16.19
CA ASN A 36 5.63 18.34 -17.25
C ASN A 36 6.68 19.32 -17.76
N LYS A 37 7.38 20.02 -16.84
CA LYS A 37 8.42 21.01 -17.17
C LYS A 37 9.55 20.41 -18.01
N TYR A 38 9.98 19.20 -17.71
CA TYR A 38 11.10 18.53 -18.37
C TYR A 38 10.68 17.55 -19.46
N ASN A 39 9.38 17.53 -19.85
CA ASN A 39 8.83 16.66 -20.86
C ASN A 39 9.19 15.18 -20.64
N VAL A 40 9.05 14.71 -19.41
CA VAL A 40 9.24 13.29 -19.08
C VAL A 40 8.26 12.47 -19.90
N LYS A 41 8.73 11.42 -20.59
CA LYS A 41 7.86 10.61 -21.44
C LYS A 41 6.73 9.96 -20.66
N ARG A 42 7.04 9.36 -19.51
CA ARG A 42 6.07 8.63 -18.68
C ARG A 42 6.34 8.82 -17.20
N PHE A 43 5.29 9.04 -16.43
CA PHE A 43 5.31 9.13 -14.97
C PHE A 43 4.41 8.04 -14.39
N VAL A 44 4.96 7.18 -13.54
CA VAL A 44 4.22 6.12 -12.88
C VAL A 44 4.05 6.44 -11.40
N LEU A 45 2.81 6.64 -10.98
CA LEU A 45 2.46 6.86 -9.58
C LEU A 45 2.24 5.51 -8.89
N ILE A 46 3.05 5.22 -7.89
CA ILE A 46 2.82 4.07 -7.01
C ILE A 46 1.70 4.41 -6.03
N SER A 47 0.60 3.67 -6.10
CA SER A 47 -0.56 3.80 -5.23
C SER A 47 -0.80 2.54 -4.39
N THR A 48 -1.97 2.41 -3.80
CA THR A 48 -2.29 1.39 -2.81
C THR A 48 -3.77 1.01 -2.85
N ASP A 49 -4.11 -0.21 -2.43
CA ASP A 49 -5.46 -0.68 -2.14
C ASP A 49 -6.23 0.27 -1.19
N LYS A 50 -5.53 0.93 -0.27
CA LYS A 50 -6.11 1.87 0.71
C LYS A 50 -6.62 3.19 0.10
N ALA A 51 -6.33 3.45 -1.18
CA ALA A 51 -6.90 4.55 -1.95
C ALA A 51 -8.31 4.24 -2.48
N VAL A 52 -8.77 2.98 -2.35
CA VAL A 52 -10.15 2.56 -2.70
C VAL A 52 -11.07 2.87 -1.52
N ARG A 53 -12.12 3.67 -1.72
CA ARG A 53 -13.06 4.09 -0.66
C ARG A 53 -12.32 4.39 0.66
N PRO A 54 -11.42 5.38 0.68
CA PRO A 54 -10.46 5.57 1.76
C PRO A 54 -11.14 5.91 3.08
N THR A 55 -10.70 5.25 4.16
CA THR A 55 -11.16 5.50 5.55
C THR A 55 -10.04 6.09 6.40
N SER A 56 -8.86 6.35 5.82
CA SER A 56 -7.68 6.85 6.48
C SER A 56 -7.11 8.07 5.78
N ILE A 57 -6.38 8.92 6.52
CA ILE A 57 -5.66 10.07 5.95
C ILE A 57 -4.67 9.62 4.88
N MET A 58 -3.93 8.53 5.12
CA MET A 58 -2.98 7.98 4.14
C MET A 58 -3.70 7.59 2.85
N GLY A 59 -4.78 6.81 2.95
CA GLY A 59 -5.58 6.39 1.79
C GLY A 59 -6.16 7.58 1.03
N THR A 60 -6.72 8.56 1.75
CA THR A 60 -7.28 9.79 1.16
C THR A 60 -6.21 10.58 0.42
N THR A 61 -5.02 10.77 1.02
CA THR A 61 -3.94 11.49 0.34
C THR A 61 -3.47 10.76 -0.92
N LYS A 62 -3.40 9.43 -0.90
CA LYS A 62 -3.06 8.62 -2.09
C LYS A 62 -4.14 8.72 -3.16
N ARG A 63 -5.42 8.69 -2.79
CA ARG A 63 -6.53 8.86 -3.74
C ARG A 63 -6.49 10.24 -4.42
N ILE A 64 -6.21 11.30 -3.69
CA ILE A 64 -6.02 12.65 -4.25
C ILE A 64 -4.85 12.65 -5.25
N CYS A 65 -3.74 11.99 -4.92
CA CYS A 65 -2.60 11.88 -5.84
C CYS A 65 -2.97 11.16 -7.13
N GLU A 66 -3.75 10.06 -7.08
CA GLU A 66 -4.24 9.36 -8.26
C GLU A 66 -5.09 10.30 -9.14
N LEU A 67 -6.09 10.95 -8.54
CA LEU A 67 -6.98 11.86 -9.26
C LEU A 67 -6.19 13.01 -9.88
N TYR A 68 -5.23 13.57 -9.17
CA TYR A 68 -4.41 14.66 -9.69
C TYR A 68 -3.51 14.20 -10.84
N ALA A 69 -2.84 13.05 -10.71
CA ALA A 69 -1.96 12.52 -11.74
C ALA A 69 -2.72 12.13 -13.03
N LEU A 70 -3.83 11.40 -12.87
CA LEU A 70 -4.57 10.86 -14.01
C LEU A 70 -5.37 11.91 -14.81
N ASN A 71 -5.63 13.07 -14.22
CA ASN A 71 -6.35 14.17 -14.88
C ASN A 71 -5.40 15.26 -15.43
N GLN A 72 -4.12 14.96 -15.63
CA GLN A 72 -3.19 15.88 -16.26
C GLN A 72 -3.41 15.93 -17.77
N ASN A 73 -3.58 17.14 -18.32
CA ASN A 73 -3.57 17.35 -19.78
C ASN A 73 -2.15 17.77 -20.20
N SER A 74 -1.34 16.82 -20.59
CA SER A 74 0.10 17.03 -20.85
C SER A 74 0.63 16.02 -21.88
N LYS A 75 1.86 16.28 -22.36
CA LYS A 75 2.59 15.33 -23.20
C LYS A 75 3.18 14.15 -22.42
N THR A 76 3.33 14.29 -21.09
CA THR A 76 3.76 13.22 -20.19
C THR A 76 2.61 12.24 -20.00
N GLU A 77 2.86 10.96 -20.23
CA GLU A 77 1.91 9.88 -19.97
C GLU A 77 1.88 9.58 -18.45
N PHE A 78 0.88 10.13 -17.75
CA PHE A 78 0.68 9.88 -16.34
C PHE A 78 -0.16 8.63 -16.13
N VAL A 79 0.34 7.70 -15.31
CA VAL A 79 -0.37 6.47 -14.95
C VAL A 79 -0.23 6.20 -13.46
N ALA A 80 -1.16 5.47 -12.89
CA ALA A 80 -1.08 5.02 -11.51
C ALA A 80 -1.16 3.49 -11.44
N VAL A 81 -0.47 2.89 -10.45
CA VAL A 81 -0.47 1.45 -10.22
C VAL A 81 -0.85 1.20 -8.76
N ARG A 82 -1.93 0.47 -8.54
CA ARG A 82 -2.41 0.02 -7.23
C ARG A 82 -1.99 -1.40 -6.93
N PHE A 83 -1.56 -1.62 -5.72
CA PHE A 83 -1.37 -2.95 -5.15
C PHE A 83 -1.52 -2.91 -3.63
N GLY A 84 -1.66 -4.08 -3.02
CA GLY A 84 -1.79 -4.25 -1.58
C GLY A 84 -0.46 -4.22 -0.84
N ASN A 85 -0.33 -5.05 0.20
CA ASN A 85 0.88 -5.07 0.99
C ASN A 85 2.02 -5.82 0.28
N VAL A 86 3.23 -5.33 0.47
CA VAL A 86 4.45 -5.97 -0.06
C VAL A 86 5.19 -6.64 1.09
N LEU A 87 5.49 -7.93 0.92
CA LEU A 87 6.17 -8.74 1.93
C LEU A 87 7.57 -8.20 2.24
N GLY A 88 7.89 -8.15 3.54
CA GLY A 88 9.22 -7.71 3.98
C GLY A 88 9.45 -6.19 3.91
N SER A 89 8.44 -5.39 3.53
CA SER A 89 8.55 -3.94 3.56
C SER A 89 8.75 -3.41 4.99
N SER A 90 9.47 -2.29 5.11
CA SER A 90 9.74 -1.67 6.43
C SER A 90 8.46 -1.31 7.16
N GLY A 91 8.33 -1.75 8.43
CA GLY A 91 7.14 -1.54 9.25
C GLY A 91 5.96 -2.46 8.92
N SER A 92 6.13 -3.45 8.03
CA SER A 92 5.09 -4.44 7.74
C SER A 92 4.96 -5.49 8.84
N VAL A 93 3.87 -6.26 8.78
CA VAL A 93 3.50 -7.22 9.83
C VAL A 93 4.55 -8.32 10.07
N ILE A 94 5.21 -8.82 9.01
CA ILE A 94 6.20 -9.90 9.14
C ILE A 94 7.46 -9.47 9.91
N PRO A 95 8.13 -8.35 9.57
CA PRO A 95 9.21 -7.83 10.40
C PRO A 95 8.81 -7.60 11.86
N LYS A 96 7.61 -7.06 12.11
CA LYS A 96 7.07 -6.86 13.45
C LYS A 96 6.95 -8.19 14.22
N PHE A 97 6.35 -9.21 13.60
CA PHE A 97 6.22 -10.53 14.22
C PHE A 97 7.57 -11.17 14.50
N LYS A 98 8.55 -11.06 13.59
CA LYS A 98 9.92 -11.55 13.81
C LYS A 98 10.56 -10.86 15.00
N GLU A 99 10.39 -9.56 15.17
CA GLU A 99 10.92 -8.81 16.31
C GLU A 99 10.26 -9.25 17.63
N GLN A 100 8.93 -9.40 17.65
CA GLN A 100 8.19 -9.87 18.80
C GLN A 100 8.62 -11.29 19.20
N ILE A 101 8.77 -12.21 18.25
CA ILE A 101 9.27 -13.57 18.51
C ILE A 101 10.69 -13.52 19.12
N LYS A 102 11.59 -12.71 18.55
CA LYS A 102 12.95 -12.55 19.02
C LYS A 102 13.01 -12.03 20.46
N ASN A 103 12.11 -11.10 20.81
CA ASN A 103 12.03 -10.51 22.14
C ASN A 103 11.27 -11.39 23.15
N GLY A 104 10.69 -12.53 22.74
CA GLY A 104 9.86 -13.35 23.62
C GLY A 104 8.48 -12.74 23.91
N GLU A 105 7.97 -11.91 23.02
CA GLU A 105 6.69 -11.22 23.15
C GLU A 105 5.59 -11.95 22.39
N ASN A 106 4.35 -11.87 22.87
CA ASN A 106 3.18 -12.35 22.16
C ASN A 106 2.98 -11.59 20.84
N LEU A 107 2.49 -12.28 19.80
CA LEU A 107 2.22 -11.65 18.52
C LEU A 107 0.92 -10.83 18.54
N THR A 108 1.03 -9.54 18.26
CA THR A 108 -0.12 -8.62 18.30
C THR A 108 -0.77 -8.49 16.93
N VAL A 109 -2.05 -8.85 16.84
CA VAL A 109 -2.91 -8.73 15.66
C VAL A 109 -4.06 -7.79 16.01
N THR A 110 -4.45 -6.92 15.09
CA THR A 110 -5.47 -5.89 15.40
C THR A 110 -6.88 -6.45 15.46
N HIS A 111 -7.21 -7.49 14.67
CA HIS A 111 -8.52 -8.14 14.73
C HIS A 111 -8.42 -9.59 14.26
N PRO A 112 -9.20 -10.54 14.83
CA PRO A 112 -9.14 -11.95 14.43
C PRO A 112 -9.49 -12.19 12.95
N ASP A 113 -10.35 -11.38 12.36
CA ASP A 113 -10.81 -11.55 10.97
C ASP A 113 -10.14 -10.61 9.97
N ILE A 114 -9.09 -9.90 10.38
CA ILE A 114 -8.38 -9.00 9.48
C ILE A 114 -7.65 -9.80 8.40
N VAL A 115 -7.86 -9.41 7.15
CA VAL A 115 -7.21 -10.00 5.98
C VAL A 115 -6.46 -8.95 5.17
N ARG A 116 -5.39 -9.37 4.51
CA ARG A 116 -4.59 -8.51 3.64
C ARG A 116 -4.13 -9.28 2.40
N TYR A 117 -3.97 -8.54 1.32
CA TYR A 117 -3.24 -9.02 0.15
C TYR A 117 -1.75 -8.91 0.38
N PHE A 118 -0.98 -9.86 -0.14
CA PHE A 118 0.47 -9.81 -0.09
C PHE A 118 1.08 -10.17 -1.45
N MET A 119 2.16 -9.48 -1.77
CA MET A 119 2.95 -9.69 -2.97
C MET A 119 4.44 -9.60 -2.63
N LEU A 120 5.29 -10.29 -3.35
CA LEU A 120 6.74 -10.13 -3.22
C LEU A 120 7.21 -8.79 -3.79
N VAL A 121 8.27 -8.20 -3.24
CA VAL A 121 8.87 -6.95 -3.77
C VAL A 121 9.28 -7.12 -5.23
N SER A 122 9.92 -8.24 -5.57
CA SER A 122 10.35 -8.54 -6.95
C SER A 122 9.17 -8.61 -7.92
N GLU A 123 8.08 -9.26 -7.51
CA GLU A 123 6.85 -9.37 -8.29
C GLU A 123 6.21 -8.00 -8.51
N ALA A 124 6.06 -7.21 -7.44
CA ALA A 124 5.52 -5.85 -7.53
C ALA A 124 6.36 -4.98 -8.49
N CYS A 125 7.69 -5.05 -8.40
CA CYS A 125 8.58 -4.30 -9.29
C CYS A 125 8.40 -4.71 -10.76
N GLN A 126 8.34 -6.00 -11.05
CA GLN A 126 8.14 -6.51 -12.41
C GLN A 126 6.80 -6.06 -12.99
N LEU A 127 5.71 -6.20 -12.23
CA LEU A 127 4.38 -5.80 -12.67
C LEU A 127 4.25 -4.28 -12.85
N VAL A 128 4.89 -3.47 -12.00
CA VAL A 128 4.95 -2.01 -12.17
C VAL A 128 5.69 -1.64 -13.47
N LEU A 129 6.82 -2.29 -13.77
CA LEU A 129 7.55 -2.06 -15.02
C LEU A 129 6.73 -2.51 -16.24
N GLN A 130 6.02 -3.64 -16.13
CA GLN A 130 5.13 -4.12 -17.17
C GLN A 130 3.97 -3.14 -17.41
N ALA A 131 3.26 -2.70 -16.36
CA ALA A 131 2.23 -1.69 -16.46
C ALA A 131 2.78 -0.41 -17.10
N ALA A 132 3.97 0.03 -16.66
CA ALA A 132 4.65 1.17 -17.26
C ALA A 132 4.94 0.97 -18.76
N SER A 133 5.23 -0.23 -19.24
CA SER A 133 5.56 -0.50 -20.64
C SER A 133 4.34 -0.43 -21.57
N ILE A 134 3.18 -0.86 -21.10
CA ILE A 134 1.93 -0.93 -21.90
C ILE A 134 1.04 0.31 -21.77
N ALA A 135 1.31 1.15 -20.78
CA ALA A 135 0.51 2.34 -20.50
C ALA A 135 0.53 3.37 -21.63
N LYS A 136 -0.58 4.08 -21.80
CA LYS A 136 -0.79 5.13 -22.81
C LYS A 136 -1.04 6.52 -22.20
N GLY A 137 -1.20 6.59 -20.87
CA GLY A 137 -1.54 7.78 -20.10
C GLY A 137 -3.01 7.85 -19.71
N GLY A 138 -3.27 8.25 -18.46
CA GLY A 138 -4.61 8.34 -17.88
C GLY A 138 -5.13 7.04 -17.26
N GLU A 139 -4.37 5.92 -17.34
CA GLU A 139 -4.81 4.63 -16.80
C GLU A 139 -4.44 4.45 -15.34
N LEU A 140 -5.33 3.75 -14.66
CA LEU A 140 -5.11 3.19 -13.33
C LEU A 140 -5.00 1.66 -13.45
N PHE A 141 -3.79 1.14 -13.31
CA PHE A 141 -3.55 -0.30 -13.24
C PHE A 141 -3.74 -0.83 -11.83
N VAL A 142 -4.39 -1.97 -11.72
CA VAL A 142 -4.53 -2.72 -10.46
C VAL A 142 -3.83 -4.05 -10.63
N LEU A 143 -2.84 -4.31 -9.78
CA LEU A 143 -2.10 -5.56 -9.85
C LEU A 143 -2.94 -6.70 -9.27
N ASP A 144 -2.90 -7.87 -9.91
CA ASP A 144 -3.51 -9.08 -9.36
C ASP A 144 -2.71 -9.51 -8.11
N MET A 145 -3.37 -9.45 -6.97
CA MET A 145 -2.77 -9.78 -5.67
C MET A 145 -3.08 -11.21 -5.23
N GLY A 146 -3.77 -11.99 -6.05
CA GLY A 146 -4.20 -13.33 -5.70
C GLY A 146 -5.16 -13.37 -4.51
N LYS A 147 -4.95 -14.31 -3.59
CA LYS A 147 -5.84 -14.53 -2.44
C LYS A 147 -5.42 -13.68 -1.22
N GLN A 148 -6.43 -13.22 -0.49
CA GLN A 148 -6.22 -12.56 0.80
C GLN A 148 -5.73 -13.56 1.86
N VAL A 149 -4.83 -13.11 2.72
CA VAL A 149 -4.27 -13.88 3.82
C VAL A 149 -4.81 -13.34 5.16
N LYS A 150 -5.33 -14.22 5.98
CA LYS A 150 -5.76 -13.90 7.35
C LYS A 150 -4.53 -13.67 8.22
N ILE A 151 -4.42 -12.49 8.82
CA ILE A 151 -3.22 -12.11 9.60
C ILE A 151 -3.06 -12.96 10.85
N ALA A 152 -4.16 -13.38 11.46
CA ALA A 152 -4.12 -14.29 12.61
C ALA A 152 -3.53 -15.66 12.24
N ASP A 153 -3.82 -16.19 11.05
CA ASP A 153 -3.29 -17.48 10.59
C ASP A 153 -1.80 -17.35 10.23
N LEU A 154 -1.42 -16.23 9.61
CA LEU A 154 -0.01 -15.90 9.38
C LEU A 154 0.78 -15.85 10.70
N ALA A 155 0.23 -15.20 11.73
CA ALA A 155 0.87 -15.12 13.05
C ALA A 155 1.06 -16.50 13.68
N LYS A 156 0.01 -17.35 13.69
CA LYS A 156 0.09 -18.73 14.17
C LYS A 156 1.17 -19.52 13.44
N LYS A 157 1.17 -19.43 12.10
CA LYS A 157 2.17 -20.14 11.27
C LYS A 157 3.59 -19.69 11.56
N MET A 158 3.81 -18.41 11.85
CA MET A 158 5.12 -17.91 12.24
C MET A 158 5.57 -18.41 13.60
N LEU A 159 4.67 -18.55 14.60
CA LEU A 159 4.97 -19.18 15.90
C LEU A 159 5.33 -20.65 15.74
N GLU A 160 4.58 -21.42 14.93
CA GLU A 160 4.88 -22.81 14.61
C GLU A 160 6.28 -22.96 14.00
N LEU A 161 6.59 -22.17 12.96
CA LEU A 161 7.90 -22.21 12.28
C LEU A 161 9.06 -21.79 13.19
N ALA A 162 8.81 -20.96 14.20
CA ALA A 162 9.79 -20.54 15.18
C ALA A 162 9.87 -21.49 16.41
N ASN A 163 9.07 -22.58 16.43
CA ASN A 163 8.94 -23.50 17.57
C ASN A 163 8.65 -22.79 18.91
N ARG A 164 7.84 -21.70 18.86
CA ARG A 164 7.50 -20.87 20.04
C ARG A 164 6.10 -21.23 20.56
N THR A 165 5.99 -22.35 21.26
CA THR A 165 4.75 -22.81 21.91
C THR A 165 4.40 -22.01 23.17
N ASP A 166 5.34 -21.27 23.71
CA ASP A 166 5.22 -20.38 24.88
C ASP A 166 4.52 -19.05 24.54
N LEU A 167 4.53 -18.63 23.26
CA LEU A 167 3.93 -17.37 22.80
C LEU A 167 2.54 -17.58 22.19
N LYS A 168 1.71 -16.52 22.28
CA LYS A 168 0.32 -16.55 21.79
C LYS A 168 0.05 -15.39 20.84
N VAL A 169 -1.03 -15.50 20.05
CA VAL A 169 -1.59 -14.39 19.29
C VAL A 169 -2.57 -13.62 20.18
N VAL A 170 -2.35 -12.31 20.32
CA VAL A 170 -3.17 -11.41 21.13
C VAL A 170 -3.83 -10.38 20.23
N PHE A 171 -5.10 -10.10 20.45
CA PHE A 171 -5.85 -9.12 19.68
C PHE A 171 -5.91 -7.77 20.40
N THR A 172 -5.55 -6.69 19.67
CA THR A 172 -5.38 -5.36 20.25
C THR A 172 -6.48 -4.36 19.90
N GLY A 173 -7.41 -4.74 19.04
CA GLY A 173 -8.40 -3.84 18.44
C GLY A 173 -7.88 -3.17 17.17
N LEU A 174 -8.81 -2.77 16.28
CA LEU A 174 -8.51 -2.04 15.06
C LEU A 174 -7.92 -0.67 15.39
N ARG A 175 -6.96 -0.23 14.60
CA ARG A 175 -6.39 1.12 14.69
C ARG A 175 -7.28 2.13 13.94
N PRO A 176 -7.19 3.43 14.28
CA PRO A 176 -7.88 4.47 13.52
C PRO A 176 -7.57 4.38 12.03
N GLY A 177 -8.60 4.43 11.19
CA GLY A 177 -8.47 4.33 9.73
C GLY A 177 -8.17 2.93 9.18
N GLU A 178 -8.02 1.90 10.01
CA GLU A 178 -7.75 0.52 9.57
C GLU A 178 -9.04 -0.19 9.18
N LYS A 179 -9.05 -0.83 7.99
CA LYS A 179 -10.16 -1.67 7.50
C LYS A 179 -9.95 -3.13 7.87
N LEU A 180 -11.03 -3.88 8.07
CA LEU A 180 -10.99 -5.35 8.17
C LEU A 180 -10.59 -5.98 6.84
N TYR A 181 -11.17 -5.49 5.76
CA TYR A 181 -10.99 -5.96 4.38
C TYR A 181 -10.48 -4.80 3.53
N GLU A 182 -9.46 -5.04 2.71
CA GLU A 182 -8.99 -4.07 1.72
C GLU A 182 -9.57 -4.42 0.34
N GLU A 183 -9.92 -3.39 -0.42
CA GLU A 183 -10.48 -3.49 -1.76
C GLU A 183 -9.43 -3.00 -2.77
N LEU A 184 -9.33 -3.66 -3.91
CA LEU A 184 -8.42 -3.26 -5.00
C LEU A 184 -9.15 -2.42 -6.06
N LEU A 185 -10.41 -2.76 -6.33
CA LEU A 185 -11.25 -2.17 -7.36
C LEU A 185 -12.40 -1.38 -6.73
N ILE A 186 -12.92 -0.39 -7.46
CA ILE A 186 -14.12 0.36 -7.09
C ILE A 186 -15.33 -0.21 -7.82
N ASP A 187 -15.14 -0.66 -9.07
CA ASP A 187 -16.17 -1.20 -9.95
C ASP A 187 -15.76 -2.60 -10.42
N GLU A 188 -16.69 -3.55 -10.39
CA GLU A 188 -16.49 -4.92 -10.88
C GLU A 188 -16.36 -4.99 -12.41
N ASN A 189 -16.73 -3.90 -13.12
CA ASN A 189 -16.63 -3.79 -14.58
C ASN A 189 -15.25 -3.34 -15.07
N ASP A 190 -14.26 -3.18 -14.19
CA ASP A 190 -12.90 -2.82 -14.60
C ASP A 190 -12.32 -3.91 -15.52
N LYS A 191 -11.78 -3.49 -16.66
CA LYS A 191 -11.27 -4.39 -17.69
C LYS A 191 -10.03 -5.13 -17.20
N GLN A 192 -10.05 -6.45 -17.23
CA GLN A 192 -8.84 -7.25 -17.06
C GLN A 192 -7.93 -7.08 -18.30
N THR A 193 -6.63 -6.88 -18.04
CA THR A 193 -5.60 -6.97 -19.09
C THR A 193 -5.28 -8.44 -19.38
N LYS A 194 -4.78 -8.73 -20.57
CA LYS A 194 -4.36 -10.09 -20.97
C LYS A 194 -2.97 -10.48 -20.42
N PHE A 195 -2.40 -9.69 -19.52
CA PHE A 195 -1.06 -9.86 -18.97
C PHE A 195 -1.08 -9.96 -17.46
#